data_d4a3aaa5ff4d36bd98a5d6df89730505
#
_entry.id   d4a3aaa5ff4d36bd98a5d6df89730505
#
_cell.length_a   1.000
_cell.length_b   1.000
_cell.length_c   1.000
_cell.angle_alpha   90.00
_cell.angle_beta   90.00
_cell.angle_gamma   90.00
#
_symmetry.space_group_name_H-M   'P 1'
#
loop_
_entity.id
_entity.type
_entity.pdbx_description
1 polymer ?
#
loop_
_entity_poly.entity_id
_entity_poly.type
_entity_poly.pdbx_seq_one_letter_code
_entity_poly.pdbx_strand_id
1 'polypeptide(L)'
;MTEPESQPLTAATLCTTRCVPCEGGVPRMTPKEAEEQLKELPGWELLTGPDRIKKNWTVKNFLAGLEFFQSVAAVAEAEAHHPDLHLVGYRNLSIEIWTHAIKGLSLNDFILAARIDQLPIRLK
;
A
#
# COMPACT_ATOMS: atom_id res chain seq x y z
N MET A 1 -24.23 17.95 -16.45
CA MET A 1 -23.33 16.82 -16.68
C MET A 1 -22.78 16.32 -15.38
N THR A 2 -22.96 15.06 -15.16
CA THR A 2 -22.44 14.47 -13.95
C THR A 2 -20.93 14.35 -14.07
N GLU A 3 -20.23 14.81 -13.07
CA GLU A 3 -18.81 14.52 -13.00
C GLU A 3 -18.65 13.02 -13.06
N PRO A 4 -17.81 12.51 -13.95
CA PRO A 4 -17.54 11.08 -13.88
C PRO A 4 -17.01 10.77 -12.49
N GLU A 5 -17.55 9.73 -11.88
CA GLU A 5 -16.99 9.22 -10.67
C GLU A 5 -15.49 9.13 -10.88
N SER A 6 -14.72 9.53 -9.89
CA SER A 6 -13.28 9.40 -10.02
C SER A 6 -12.97 7.95 -10.28
N GLN A 7 -12.50 7.68 -11.47
CA GLN A 7 -12.10 6.34 -11.86
C GLN A 7 -10.91 5.92 -11.02
N PRO A 8 -10.86 4.66 -10.57
CA PRO A 8 -9.65 4.17 -9.92
C PRO A 8 -8.45 4.35 -10.83
N LEU A 9 -7.33 4.72 -10.27
CA LEU A 9 -6.09 4.82 -11.04
C LEU A 9 -5.56 3.41 -11.32
N THR A 10 -4.98 3.23 -12.50
CA THR A 10 -4.36 1.94 -12.82
C THR A 10 -3.11 1.74 -11.97
N ALA A 11 -2.69 0.48 -11.84
CA ALA A 11 -1.45 0.17 -11.12
C ALA A 11 -0.26 0.92 -11.75
N ALA A 12 -0.20 1.00 -13.07
CA ALA A 12 0.87 1.70 -13.76
C ALA A 12 0.90 3.19 -13.39
N THR A 13 -0.26 3.83 -13.34
CA THR A 13 -0.34 5.23 -12.94
C THR A 13 0.02 5.41 -11.48
N LEU A 14 -0.48 4.54 -10.60
CA LEU A 14 -0.17 4.61 -9.18
C LEU A 14 1.32 4.54 -8.91
N CYS A 15 2.04 3.61 -9.55
CA CYS A 15 3.45 3.42 -9.25
C CYS A 15 4.35 4.55 -9.76
N THR A 16 3.82 5.47 -10.56
CA THR A 16 4.55 6.66 -11.01
C THR A 16 4.04 7.94 -10.37
N THR A 17 3.01 7.86 -9.55
CA THR A 17 2.45 9.01 -8.85
C THR A 17 3.16 9.17 -7.51
N ARG A 18 3.35 10.42 -7.08
CA ARG A 18 3.97 10.72 -5.79
C ARG A 18 2.90 10.90 -4.72
N CYS A 19 3.21 10.46 -3.52
CA CYS A 19 2.34 10.72 -2.38
C CYS A 19 2.33 12.22 -2.09
N VAL A 20 1.18 12.73 -1.62
CA VAL A 20 1.09 14.11 -1.17
C VAL A 20 1.14 14.14 0.35
N PRO A 21 1.51 15.28 0.96
CA PRO A 21 1.55 15.36 2.42
C PRO A 21 0.21 14.98 3.04
N CYS A 22 0.24 14.15 4.06
CA CYS A 22 -0.97 13.63 4.71
C CYS A 22 -1.58 14.61 5.70
N GLU A 23 -0.86 15.65 6.04
CA GLU A 23 -1.26 16.57 7.09
C GLU A 23 -2.44 17.44 6.66
N GLY A 24 -3.60 17.16 7.26
CA GLY A 24 -4.73 18.07 7.20
C GLY A 24 -5.46 18.23 5.88
N GLY A 25 -5.09 17.53 4.82
CA GLY A 25 -5.69 17.83 3.53
C GLY A 25 -6.04 16.66 2.65
N VAL A 26 -5.68 15.45 3.05
CA VAL A 26 -5.92 14.30 2.19
C VAL A 26 -7.31 13.74 2.45
N PRO A 27 -8.17 13.66 1.42
CA PRO A 27 -9.51 13.09 1.62
C PRO A 27 -9.44 11.62 1.99
N ARG A 28 -10.28 11.23 2.94
CA ARG A 28 -10.40 9.82 3.32
C ARG A 28 -11.33 9.12 2.33
N MET A 29 -10.87 7.98 1.82
CA MET A 29 -11.66 7.17 0.91
C MET A 29 -12.72 6.39 1.68
N THR A 30 -13.88 6.22 1.07
CA THR A 30 -14.90 5.31 1.62
C THR A 30 -14.46 3.87 1.37
N PRO A 31 -14.99 2.90 2.13
CA PRO A 31 -14.69 1.49 1.86
C PRO A 31 -15.01 1.09 0.42
N LYS A 32 -16.09 1.62 -0.14
CA LYS A 32 -16.44 1.31 -1.53
C LYS A 32 -15.40 1.82 -2.51
N GLU A 33 -14.93 3.05 -2.31
CA GLU A 33 -13.87 3.61 -3.15
C GLU A 33 -12.60 2.79 -3.03
N ALA A 34 -12.26 2.36 -1.82
CA ALA A 34 -11.09 1.55 -1.57
C ALA A 34 -11.19 0.20 -2.28
N GLU A 35 -12.35 -0.45 -2.20
CA GLU A 35 -12.55 -1.73 -2.88
C GLU A 35 -12.44 -1.61 -4.39
N GLU A 36 -12.96 -0.52 -4.97
CA GLU A 36 -12.82 -0.29 -6.40
C GLU A 36 -11.37 -0.09 -6.79
N GLN A 37 -10.63 0.68 -5.99
CA GLN A 37 -9.21 0.90 -6.26
C GLN A 37 -8.39 -0.39 -6.11
N LEU A 38 -8.77 -1.26 -5.19
CA LEU A 38 -8.06 -2.52 -4.96
C LEU A 38 -8.16 -3.49 -6.14
N LYS A 39 -9.13 -3.30 -7.02
CA LYS A 39 -9.22 -4.12 -8.24
C LYS A 39 -7.98 -3.95 -9.11
N GLU A 40 -7.28 -2.81 -8.98
CA GLU A 40 -6.06 -2.53 -9.73
C GLU A 40 -4.80 -3.07 -9.03
N LEU A 41 -4.95 -3.59 -7.81
CA LEU A 41 -3.82 -4.06 -7.00
C LEU A 41 -4.08 -5.47 -6.49
N PRO A 42 -3.98 -6.48 -7.36
CA PRO A 42 -4.22 -7.88 -6.95
C PRO A 42 -3.35 -8.29 -5.77
N GLY A 43 -3.92 -9.01 -4.84
CA GLY A 43 -3.20 -9.45 -3.66
C GLY A 43 -3.33 -8.55 -2.46
N TRP A 44 -3.75 -7.31 -2.66
CA TRP A 44 -4.04 -6.40 -1.55
C TRP A 44 -5.51 -6.53 -1.18
N GLU A 45 -5.78 -6.55 0.12
CA GLU A 45 -7.15 -6.70 0.62
C GLU A 45 -7.47 -5.60 1.61
N LEU A 46 -8.76 -5.27 1.73
CA LEU A 46 -9.24 -4.25 2.65
C LEU A 46 -9.50 -4.87 4.01
N LEU A 47 -8.96 -4.25 5.05
CA LEU A 47 -9.29 -4.55 6.44
C LEU A 47 -9.94 -3.31 7.04
N THR A 48 -10.81 -3.52 8.01
CA THR A 48 -11.54 -2.44 8.65
C THR A 48 -11.17 -2.33 10.13
N GLY A 49 -11.54 -1.20 10.73
CA GLY A 49 -11.34 -0.93 12.13
C GLY A 49 -9.90 -0.61 12.58
N PRO A 50 -9.21 0.41 12.04
CA PRO A 50 -9.54 1.32 10.95
C PRO A 50 -9.35 0.69 9.58
N ASP A 51 -9.85 1.37 8.54
CA ASP A 51 -9.66 0.90 7.19
C ASP A 51 -8.19 0.95 6.82
N ARG A 52 -7.68 -0.16 6.30
CA ARG A 52 -6.30 -0.29 5.85
C ARG A 52 -6.21 -1.37 4.79
N ILE A 53 -5.14 -1.38 4.03
CA ILE A 53 -4.93 -2.42 3.03
C ILE A 53 -3.75 -3.28 3.44
N LYS A 54 -3.82 -4.56 3.11
CA LYS A 54 -2.83 -5.55 3.55
C LYS A 54 -2.51 -6.51 2.43
N LYS A 55 -1.25 -6.89 2.34
CA LYS A 55 -0.81 -7.96 1.43
C LYS A 55 0.16 -8.87 2.17
N ASN A 56 0.14 -10.15 1.79
CA ASN A 56 0.99 -11.17 2.38
C ASN A 56 1.89 -11.79 1.33
N TRP A 57 3.09 -12.18 1.75
CA TRP A 57 4.05 -12.89 0.90
C TRP A 57 4.72 -13.99 1.71
N THR A 58 5.13 -15.06 1.03
CA THR A 58 6.03 -16.05 1.62
C THR A 58 7.32 -15.99 0.83
N VAL A 59 8.40 -15.59 1.49
CA VAL A 59 9.69 -15.42 0.83
C VAL A 59 10.56 -16.67 0.96
N LYS A 60 11.63 -16.69 0.19
CA LYS A 60 12.52 -17.84 0.10
C LYS A 60 13.16 -18.18 1.43
N ASN A 61 13.62 -17.15 2.17
CA ASN A 61 14.26 -17.35 3.47
C ASN A 61 14.21 -16.05 4.26
N PHE A 62 14.74 -16.05 5.46
CA PHE A 62 14.73 -14.91 6.35
C PHE A 62 15.42 -13.68 5.74
N LEU A 63 16.60 -13.90 5.17
CA LEU A 63 17.35 -12.80 4.56
C LEU A 63 16.57 -12.17 3.40
N ALA A 64 15.90 -12.98 2.59
CA ALA A 64 15.08 -12.47 1.49
C ALA A 64 13.98 -11.54 2.00
N GLY A 65 13.40 -11.87 3.15
CA GLY A 65 12.39 -11.01 3.78
C GLY A 65 12.96 -9.69 4.23
N LEU A 66 14.13 -9.71 4.88
CA LEU A 66 14.78 -8.48 5.32
C LEU A 66 15.22 -7.62 4.15
N GLU A 67 15.71 -8.22 3.08
CA GLU A 67 16.09 -7.48 1.88
C GLU A 67 14.89 -6.78 1.25
N PHE A 68 13.76 -7.47 1.19
CA PHE A 68 12.55 -6.87 0.66
C PHE A 68 12.09 -5.69 1.53
N PHE A 69 12.09 -5.88 2.84
CA PHE A 69 11.69 -4.82 3.76
C PHE A 69 12.64 -3.62 3.70
N GLN A 70 13.91 -3.85 3.44
CA GLN A 70 14.84 -2.75 3.28
C GLN A 70 14.51 -1.92 2.04
N SER A 71 14.13 -2.58 0.94
CA SER A 71 13.68 -1.90 -0.27
C SER A 71 12.38 -1.14 -0.03
N VAL A 72 11.44 -1.75 0.71
CA VAL A 72 10.18 -1.10 1.10
C VAL A 72 10.48 0.16 1.93
N ALA A 73 11.41 0.06 2.87
CA ALA A 73 11.78 1.19 3.72
C ALA A 73 12.30 2.36 2.89
N ALA A 74 13.09 2.10 1.86
CA ALA A 74 13.62 3.15 1.00
C ALA A 74 12.49 3.88 0.27
N VAL A 75 11.50 3.15 -0.23
CA VAL A 75 10.33 3.75 -0.89
C VAL A 75 9.50 4.55 0.10
N ALA A 76 9.25 3.96 1.27
CA ALA A 76 8.44 4.61 2.30
C ALA A 76 9.06 5.94 2.77
N GLU A 77 10.39 5.95 2.95
CA GLU A 77 11.09 7.18 3.33
C GLU A 77 11.04 8.23 2.23
N ALA A 78 11.19 7.80 0.98
CA ALA A 78 11.14 8.71 -0.16
C ALA A 78 9.75 9.35 -0.31
N GLU A 79 8.70 8.61 -0.01
CA GLU A 79 7.32 9.10 -0.10
C GLU A 79 6.82 9.71 1.21
N ALA A 80 7.59 9.62 2.28
CA ALA A 80 7.19 10.08 3.62
C ALA A 80 5.85 9.48 4.05
N HIS A 81 5.63 8.21 3.73
CA HIS A 81 4.42 7.49 4.06
C HIS A 81 4.83 6.09 4.50
N HIS A 82 4.57 5.74 5.75
CA HIS A 82 5.19 4.58 6.38
C HIS A 82 4.19 3.45 6.61
N PRO A 83 4.44 2.26 6.06
CA PRO A 83 3.59 1.09 6.29
C PRO A 83 3.98 0.38 7.57
N ASP A 84 3.09 -0.53 8.01
CA ASP A 84 3.42 -1.45 9.08
C ASP A 84 3.99 -2.73 8.47
N LEU A 85 5.12 -3.18 8.96
CA LEU A 85 5.83 -4.33 8.40
C LEU A 85 5.84 -5.46 9.42
N HIS A 86 5.50 -6.67 8.97
CA HIS A 86 5.48 -7.85 9.83
C HIS A 86 6.27 -8.98 9.18
N LEU A 87 7.21 -9.56 9.92
CA LEU A 87 7.95 -10.75 9.50
C LEU A 87 7.76 -11.80 10.58
N VAL A 88 7.05 -12.85 10.26
CA VAL A 88 6.66 -13.87 11.23
C VAL A 88 7.05 -15.25 10.71
N GLY A 89 7.53 -16.12 11.61
CA GLY A 89 7.92 -17.46 11.18
C GLY A 89 9.03 -17.43 10.14
N TYR A 90 9.94 -16.52 10.29
CA TYR A 90 11.14 -16.24 9.49
C TYR A 90 10.94 -15.97 7.99
N ARG A 91 9.82 -16.32 7.39
CA ARG A 91 9.60 -16.14 5.95
C ARG A 91 8.23 -15.60 5.57
N ASN A 92 7.34 -15.39 6.53
CA ASN A 92 6.00 -14.90 6.23
C ASN A 92 5.95 -13.40 6.46
N LEU A 93 5.76 -12.66 5.37
CA LEU A 93 5.71 -11.21 5.41
C LEU A 93 4.28 -10.73 5.28
N SER A 94 3.94 -9.67 5.98
CA SER A 94 2.75 -8.91 5.66
C SER A 94 3.03 -7.43 5.80
N ILE A 95 2.36 -6.63 4.99
CA ILE A 95 2.48 -5.18 5.02
C ILE A 95 1.06 -4.63 5.10
N GLU A 96 0.84 -3.72 6.06
CA GLU A 96 -0.42 -3.01 6.19
C GLU A 96 -0.16 -1.54 5.96
N ILE A 97 -1.02 -0.88 5.19
CA ILE A 97 -0.85 0.53 4.87
C ILE A 97 -2.15 1.28 5.15
N TRP A 98 -2.04 2.40 5.84
CA TRP A 98 -3.15 3.31 6.05
C TRP A 98 -2.61 4.69 6.40
N THR A 99 -3.46 5.70 6.28
CA THR A 99 -3.05 7.07 6.53
C THR A 99 -3.50 7.45 7.95
N HIS A 100 -2.54 7.47 8.87
CA HIS A 100 -2.83 7.65 10.29
C HIS A 100 -3.48 9.01 10.60
N ALA A 101 -3.07 10.05 9.87
CA ALA A 101 -3.58 11.40 10.10
C ALA A 101 -5.10 11.51 9.92
N ILE A 102 -5.69 10.65 9.08
CA ILE A 102 -7.12 10.64 8.81
C ILE A 102 -7.80 9.37 9.31
N LYS A 103 -7.04 8.50 9.96
CA LYS A 103 -7.52 7.22 10.52
C LYS A 103 -8.28 6.39 9.49
N GLY A 104 -7.72 6.27 8.30
CA GLY A 104 -8.33 5.54 7.20
C GLY A 104 -7.46 5.56 5.97
N LEU A 105 -8.06 5.32 4.83
CA LEU A 105 -7.36 5.21 3.56
C LEU A 105 -7.43 6.49 2.74
N SER A 106 -6.34 6.77 2.06
CA SER A 106 -6.25 7.84 1.07
C SER A 106 -5.56 7.28 -0.16
N LEU A 107 -5.51 8.06 -1.23
CA LEU A 107 -4.82 7.63 -2.45
C LEU A 107 -3.35 7.32 -2.18
N ASN A 108 -2.73 7.98 -1.20
CA ASN A 108 -1.33 7.72 -0.84
C ASN A 108 -1.07 6.26 -0.51
N ASP A 109 -2.03 5.60 0.15
CA ASP A 109 -1.88 4.20 0.54
C ASP A 109 -1.77 3.30 -0.69
N PHE A 110 -2.57 3.59 -1.70
CA PHE A 110 -2.57 2.81 -2.94
C PHE A 110 -1.34 3.11 -3.79
N ILE A 111 -0.87 4.35 -3.77
CA ILE A 111 0.37 4.72 -4.44
C ILE A 111 1.53 3.93 -3.84
N LEU A 112 1.62 3.89 -2.52
CA LEU A 112 2.68 3.15 -1.84
C LEU A 112 2.58 1.66 -2.14
N ALA A 113 1.38 1.09 -2.10
CA ALA A 113 1.16 -0.32 -2.42
C ALA A 113 1.64 -0.65 -3.84
N ALA A 114 1.30 0.18 -4.81
CA ALA A 114 1.71 -0.03 -6.19
C ALA A 114 3.24 0.03 -6.34
N ARG A 115 3.89 0.95 -5.63
CA ARG A 115 5.34 1.05 -5.67
C ARG A 115 6.00 -0.15 -5.01
N ILE A 116 5.43 -0.64 -3.92
CA ILE A 116 5.93 -1.84 -3.26
C ILE A 116 5.85 -3.04 -4.20
N ASP A 117 4.76 -3.14 -4.97
CA ASP A 117 4.58 -4.25 -5.92
C ASP A 117 5.62 -4.26 -7.04
N GLN A 118 6.30 -3.14 -7.28
CA GLN A 118 7.36 -3.07 -8.30
C GLN A 118 8.73 -3.47 -7.76
N LEU A 119 8.85 -3.69 -6.46
CA LEU A 119 10.14 -4.02 -5.86
C LEU A 119 10.50 -5.49 -6.08
N PRO A 120 11.80 -5.79 -6.25
CA PRO A 120 12.22 -7.18 -6.37
C PRO A 120 11.99 -7.94 -5.07
N ILE A 121 11.51 -9.16 -5.18
CA ILE A 121 11.26 -10.01 -4.02
C ILE A 121 11.59 -11.44 -4.39
N ARG A 122 12.27 -12.15 -3.50
CA ARG A 122 12.61 -13.56 -3.71
C ARG A 122 11.58 -14.42 -2.99
N LEU A 123 10.64 -14.95 -3.74
CA LEU A 123 9.56 -15.77 -3.20
C LEU A 123 9.99 -17.22 -3.01
N LYS A 124 9.24 -17.90 -2.13
CA LYS A 124 9.44 -19.32 -1.85
C LYS A 124 9.29 -20.18 -3.09
#